data_b7bd04c67824be7518b0e37f4947deef
#
_entry.id   b7bd04c67824be7518b0e37f4947deef
#
_cell.length_a   1.000
_cell.length_b   1.000
_cell.length_c   1.000
_cell.angle_alpha   90.00
_cell.angle_beta   90.00
_cell.angle_gamma   90.00
#
_symmetry.space_group_name_H-M   'P 1'
#
loop_
_entity.id
_entity.type
_entity.pdbx_description
1 polymer ?
#
loop_
_entity_poly.entity_id
_entity_poly.type
_entity_poly.pdbx_seq_one_letter_code
_entity_poly.pdbx_strand_id
1 'polypeptide(L)'
;IVNMSSAAAVGGFTPFLKGILGRLPPASYYVAKAGVDALTRWTAGLGGEVNIRVNGVRPGQIVTPLTDREGTGRHSLEKVFDAIQIMEGRGYPIDVAKAVLFLSCEDSRFVTGEILNIDGGLVAKL
;
A
#
# COMPACT_ATOMS: atom_id res chain seq x y z
N ILE A 1 -9.16 5.27 13.04
CA ILE A 1 -7.69 5.17 12.80
C ILE A 1 -7.47 4.61 11.40
N VAL A 2 -6.52 5.20 10.65
CA VAL A 2 -6.09 4.65 9.34
C VAL A 2 -4.57 4.51 9.35
N ASN A 3 -4.09 3.27 9.21
CA ASN A 3 -2.67 2.95 9.22
C ASN A 3 -2.09 2.93 7.79
N MET A 4 -0.86 3.43 7.63
CA MET A 4 -0.16 3.45 6.35
C MET A 4 0.74 2.21 6.20
N SER A 5 0.25 1.22 5.46
CA SER A 5 1.00 0.03 5.08
C SER A 5 1.70 0.21 3.71
N SER A 6 1.82 -0.81 2.92
CA SER A 6 2.39 -0.84 1.56
C SER A 6 1.98 -2.13 0.85
N ALA A 7 1.93 -2.13 -0.47
CA ALA A 7 1.83 -3.35 -1.27
C ALA A 7 2.93 -4.37 -0.94
N ALA A 8 4.09 -3.91 -0.45
CA ALA A 8 5.17 -4.76 0.04
C ALA A 8 4.79 -5.66 1.23
N ALA A 9 3.72 -5.34 1.97
CA ALA A 9 3.26 -6.17 3.09
C ALA A 9 2.81 -7.56 2.66
N VAL A 10 2.37 -7.71 1.42
CA VAL A 10 1.83 -8.96 0.84
C VAL A 10 2.50 -9.34 -0.48
N GLY A 11 3.38 -8.49 -0.99
CA GLY A 11 4.15 -8.74 -2.21
C GLY A 11 5.31 -9.71 -1.98
N GLY A 12 5.73 -10.37 -3.06
CA GLY A 12 6.91 -11.20 -3.10
C GLY A 12 7.80 -10.85 -4.29
N PHE A 13 8.95 -11.49 -4.37
CA PHE A 13 9.87 -11.34 -5.50
C PHE A 13 9.95 -12.61 -6.32
N THR A 14 9.88 -12.45 -7.62
CA THR A 14 10.27 -13.48 -8.57
C THR A 14 11.72 -13.26 -9.02
N PRO A 15 12.41 -14.28 -9.55
CA PRO A 15 13.73 -14.10 -10.18
C PRO A 15 13.71 -13.01 -11.28
N PHE A 16 12.60 -12.88 -12.02
CA PHE A 16 12.40 -11.85 -13.02
C PHE A 16 12.43 -10.43 -12.43
N LEU A 17 11.66 -10.19 -11.36
CA LEU A 17 11.64 -8.90 -10.66
C LEU A 17 12.99 -8.55 -10.05
N LYS A 18 13.69 -9.54 -9.47
CA LYS A 18 15.06 -9.37 -8.99
C LYS A 18 16.00 -8.92 -10.12
N GLY A 19 15.87 -9.50 -11.31
CA GLY A 19 16.65 -9.12 -12.49
C GLY A 19 16.44 -7.65 -12.89
N ILE A 20 15.19 -7.18 -12.89
CA ILE A 20 14.85 -5.77 -13.21
C ILE A 20 15.39 -4.81 -12.14
N LEU A 21 15.26 -5.18 -10.86
CA LEU A 21 15.66 -4.34 -9.73
C LEU A 21 17.19 -4.22 -9.56
N GLY A 22 17.95 -5.22 -10.03
CA GLY A 22 19.38 -5.35 -9.77
C GLY A 22 19.72 -5.65 -8.31
N ARG A 23 18.83 -5.29 -7.37
CA ARG A 23 18.97 -5.55 -5.93
C ARG A 23 17.60 -5.81 -5.30
N LEU A 24 17.57 -6.51 -4.17
CA LEU A 24 16.35 -6.66 -3.39
C LEU A 24 16.16 -5.47 -2.43
N PRO A 25 14.94 -4.98 -2.25
CA PRO A 25 14.62 -4.09 -1.15
C PRO A 25 14.89 -4.75 0.20
N PRO A 26 15.14 -3.97 1.27
CA PRO A 26 15.40 -4.52 2.60
C PRO A 26 14.25 -5.38 3.11
N ALA A 27 14.54 -6.59 3.59
CA ALA A 27 13.53 -7.48 4.19
C ALA A 27 12.82 -6.82 5.39
N SER A 28 13.54 -5.96 6.13
CA SER A 28 12.98 -5.19 7.25
C SER A 28 11.77 -4.33 6.86
N TYR A 29 11.76 -3.77 5.64
CA TYR A 29 10.62 -2.99 5.15
C TYR A 29 9.38 -3.87 4.97
N TYR A 30 9.55 -5.07 4.39
CA TYR A 30 8.46 -6.03 4.20
C TYR A 30 7.90 -6.51 5.53
N VAL A 31 8.78 -6.88 6.46
CA VAL A 31 8.40 -7.30 7.81
C VAL A 31 7.64 -6.18 8.53
N ALA A 32 8.15 -4.94 8.48
CA ALA A 32 7.50 -3.80 9.12
C ALA A 32 6.10 -3.55 8.55
N LYS A 33 5.94 -3.59 7.21
CA LYS A 33 4.63 -3.32 6.58
C LYS A 33 3.64 -4.47 6.76
N ALA A 34 4.09 -5.72 6.75
CA ALA A 34 3.27 -6.87 7.14
C ALA A 34 2.85 -6.79 8.62
N GLY A 35 3.74 -6.31 9.49
CA GLY A 35 3.45 -6.02 10.88
C GLY A 35 2.37 -4.94 11.05
N VAL A 36 2.39 -3.87 10.24
CA VAL A 36 1.33 -2.84 10.22
C VAL A 36 -0.03 -3.45 9.85
N ASP A 37 -0.07 -4.35 8.88
CA ASP A 37 -1.29 -5.04 8.50
C ASP A 37 -1.85 -5.93 9.62
N ALA A 38 -0.97 -6.67 10.28
CA ALA A 38 -1.35 -7.50 11.43
C ALA A 38 -1.84 -6.65 12.60
N LEU A 39 -1.11 -5.57 12.93
CA LEU A 39 -1.48 -4.62 13.97
C LEU A 39 -2.83 -3.95 13.69
N THR A 40 -3.10 -3.59 12.42
CA THR A 40 -4.38 -2.99 12.02
C THR A 40 -5.54 -3.91 12.35
N ARG A 41 -5.46 -5.19 11.99
CA ARG A 41 -6.51 -6.16 12.30
C ARG A 41 -6.65 -6.43 13.80
N TRP A 42 -5.54 -6.54 14.50
CA TRP A 42 -5.55 -6.76 15.94
C TRP A 42 -6.18 -5.58 16.71
N THR A 43 -5.78 -4.35 16.36
CA THR A 43 -6.35 -3.14 17.01
C THR A 43 -7.79 -2.87 16.59
N ALA A 44 -8.22 -3.31 15.40
CA ALA A 44 -9.62 -3.23 14.98
C ALA A 44 -10.53 -4.08 15.92
N GLY A 45 -10.04 -5.26 16.33
CA GLY A 45 -10.74 -6.09 17.33
C GLY A 45 -10.96 -5.35 18.65
N LEU A 46 -9.91 -4.73 19.19
CA LEU A 46 -10.00 -3.92 20.41
C LEU A 46 -10.87 -2.68 20.22
N GLY A 47 -10.77 -2.04 19.06
CA GLY A 47 -11.53 -0.84 18.73
C GLY A 47 -13.04 -1.05 18.72
N GLY A 48 -13.50 -2.25 18.39
CA GLY A 48 -14.91 -2.61 18.39
C GLY A 48 -15.61 -2.44 19.74
N GLU A 49 -14.90 -2.69 20.82
CA GLU A 49 -15.44 -2.54 22.19
C GLU A 49 -15.72 -1.08 22.58
N VAL A 50 -15.03 -0.15 21.94
CA VAL A 50 -15.11 1.30 22.22
C VAL A 50 -15.57 2.12 21.01
N ASN A 51 -16.18 1.46 20.04
CA ASN A 51 -16.68 2.07 18.80
C ASN A 51 -15.62 2.87 18.01
N ILE A 52 -14.39 2.37 17.98
CA ILE A 52 -13.28 2.93 17.19
C ILE A 52 -13.01 1.99 16.02
N ARG A 53 -13.19 2.49 14.80
CA ARG A 53 -12.79 1.79 13.58
C ARG A 53 -11.30 1.94 13.34
N VAL A 54 -10.64 0.83 12.94
CA VAL A 54 -9.22 0.80 12.60
C VAL A 54 -9.06 0.10 11.27
N ASN A 55 -8.54 0.83 10.28
CA ASN A 55 -8.31 0.34 8.93
C ASN A 55 -6.88 0.67 8.48
N GLY A 56 -6.49 0.17 7.35
CA GLY A 56 -5.21 0.47 6.73
C GLY A 56 -5.33 0.75 5.23
N VAL A 57 -4.28 1.31 4.66
CA VAL A 57 -4.11 1.45 3.22
C VAL A 57 -2.77 0.87 2.79
N ARG A 58 -2.73 0.21 1.62
CA ARG A 58 -1.52 -0.29 0.97
C ARG A 58 -1.30 0.44 -0.35
N PRO A 59 -0.55 1.54 -0.35
CA PRO A 59 -0.13 2.17 -1.59
C PRO A 59 0.81 1.26 -2.39
N GLY A 60 0.66 1.28 -3.72
CA GLY A 60 1.57 0.67 -4.67
C GLY A 60 2.56 1.68 -5.26
N GLN A 61 2.50 1.86 -6.58
CA GLN A 61 3.31 2.84 -7.32
C GLN A 61 2.77 4.26 -7.11
N ILE A 62 3.24 4.94 -6.08
CA ILE A 62 2.87 6.33 -5.80
C ILE A 62 4.08 7.23 -6.05
N VAL A 63 3.93 8.19 -6.97
CA VAL A 63 4.97 9.18 -7.27
C VAL A 63 4.99 10.26 -6.21
N THR A 64 6.12 10.38 -5.53
CA THR A 64 6.38 11.35 -4.46
C THR A 64 7.84 11.83 -4.55
N PRO A 65 8.24 12.92 -3.88
CA PRO A 65 9.66 13.31 -3.82
C PRO A 65 10.59 12.20 -3.30
N LEU A 66 10.08 11.29 -2.45
CA LEU A 66 10.85 10.14 -1.94
C LEU A 66 11.07 9.06 -3.02
N THR A 67 10.11 8.85 -3.89
CA THR A 67 10.10 7.79 -4.91
C THR A 67 10.58 8.27 -6.28
N ASP A 68 10.45 9.57 -6.55
CA ASP A 68 11.00 10.26 -7.73
C ASP A 68 12.38 10.88 -7.39
N ARG A 69 13.39 10.03 -7.37
CA ARG A 69 14.74 10.44 -6.94
C ARG A 69 15.45 11.34 -7.95
N GLU A 70 14.99 11.37 -9.17
CA GLU A 70 15.61 12.09 -10.29
C GLU A 70 14.83 13.35 -10.68
N GLY A 71 13.69 13.63 -10.03
CA GLY A 71 12.83 14.78 -10.37
C GLY A 71 12.18 14.67 -11.75
N THR A 72 11.99 13.45 -12.25
CA THR A 72 11.46 13.17 -13.60
C THR A 72 9.94 13.04 -13.64
N GLY A 73 9.26 13.13 -12.49
CA GLY A 73 7.84 12.81 -12.35
C GLY A 73 7.57 11.30 -12.42
N ARG A 74 8.59 10.47 -12.19
CA ARG A 74 8.52 9.01 -12.31
C ARG A 74 8.93 8.31 -11.02
N HIS A 75 8.30 7.19 -10.73
CA HIS A 75 8.72 6.33 -9.63
C HIS A 75 10.03 5.62 -9.98
N SER A 76 10.99 5.57 -9.05
CA SER A 76 12.29 4.91 -9.25
C SER A 76 12.21 3.40 -9.59
N LEU A 77 11.08 2.76 -9.32
CA LEU A 77 10.79 1.36 -9.63
C LEU A 77 9.72 1.21 -10.74
N GLU A 78 9.50 2.24 -11.56
CA GLU A 78 8.44 2.27 -12.58
C GLU A 78 8.44 1.02 -13.47
N LYS A 79 9.60 0.62 -14.00
CA LYS A 79 9.72 -0.57 -14.86
C LYS A 79 9.23 -1.87 -14.20
N VAL A 80 9.33 -1.96 -12.88
CA VAL A 80 8.81 -3.11 -12.13
C VAL A 80 7.31 -3.06 -12.07
N PHE A 81 6.77 -1.91 -11.73
CA PHE A 81 5.32 -1.72 -11.60
C PHE A 81 4.62 -1.89 -12.94
N ASP A 82 5.16 -1.32 -14.02
CA ASP A 82 4.63 -1.46 -15.38
C ASP A 82 4.59 -2.93 -15.84
N ALA A 83 5.44 -3.79 -15.30
CA ALA A 83 5.49 -5.21 -15.64
C ALA A 83 4.44 -6.07 -14.89
N ILE A 84 3.89 -5.59 -13.77
CA ILE A 84 3.06 -6.41 -12.88
C ILE A 84 1.75 -5.73 -12.42
N GLN A 85 1.60 -4.44 -12.66
CA GLN A 85 0.39 -3.68 -12.34
C GLN A 85 -0.68 -3.88 -13.43
N ILE A 86 -1.95 -3.98 -13.05
CA ILE A 86 -3.04 -4.17 -14.01
C ILE A 86 -3.39 -2.87 -14.74
N MET A 87 -3.52 -1.77 -13.99
CA MET A 87 -3.84 -0.47 -14.56
C MET A 87 -2.57 0.19 -15.09
N GLU A 88 -2.64 0.72 -16.30
CA GLU A 88 -1.57 1.59 -16.81
C GLU A 88 -1.48 2.88 -16.01
N GLY A 89 -0.27 3.44 -15.92
CA GLY A 89 -0.03 4.72 -15.29
C GLY A 89 0.44 4.62 -13.84
N ARG A 90 0.32 5.71 -13.11
CA ARG A 90 0.91 5.92 -11.78
C ARG A 90 -0.13 6.45 -10.81
N GLY A 91 0.00 6.07 -9.54
CA GLY A 91 -0.72 6.71 -8.46
C GLY A 91 0.01 7.98 -7.98
N TYR A 92 -0.76 8.87 -7.39
CA TYR A 92 -0.27 10.10 -6.78
C TYR A 92 -0.76 10.18 -5.31
N PRO A 93 -0.13 11.03 -4.48
CA PRO A 93 -0.54 11.18 -3.08
C PRO A 93 -2.04 11.45 -2.89
N ILE A 94 -2.66 12.16 -3.83
CA ILE A 94 -4.10 12.46 -3.78
C ILE A 94 -4.96 11.20 -3.88
N ASP A 95 -4.52 10.16 -4.58
CA ASP A 95 -5.26 8.91 -4.70
C ASP A 95 -5.30 8.17 -3.36
N VAL A 96 -4.17 8.18 -2.66
CA VAL A 96 -4.07 7.65 -1.30
C VAL A 96 -4.89 8.50 -0.31
N ALA A 97 -4.80 9.82 -0.41
CA ALA A 97 -5.53 10.75 0.46
C ALA A 97 -7.05 10.57 0.35
N LYS A 98 -7.60 10.36 -0.85
CA LYS A 98 -9.04 10.07 -1.06
C LYS A 98 -9.47 8.78 -0.37
N ALA A 99 -8.66 7.73 -0.44
CA ALA A 99 -8.94 6.46 0.26
C ALA A 99 -8.90 6.63 1.78
N VAL A 100 -7.91 7.37 2.31
CA VAL A 100 -7.84 7.70 3.73
C VAL A 100 -9.04 8.52 4.17
N LEU A 101 -9.46 9.50 3.37
CA LEU A 101 -10.66 10.31 3.66
C LEU A 101 -11.90 9.43 3.75
N PHE A 102 -12.14 8.55 2.78
CA PHE A 102 -13.24 7.57 2.81
C PHE A 102 -13.22 6.74 4.09
N LEU A 103 -12.07 6.15 4.44
CA LEU A 103 -11.94 5.33 5.64
C LEU A 103 -12.09 6.12 6.96
N SER A 104 -11.97 7.44 6.90
CA SER A 104 -12.04 8.33 8.07
C SER A 104 -13.41 8.96 8.31
N CYS A 105 -14.33 8.88 7.35
CA CYS A 105 -15.66 9.52 7.44
C CYS A 105 -16.78 8.49 7.63
N GLU A 106 -18.02 8.99 7.73
CA GLU A 106 -19.23 8.18 7.94
C GLU A 106 -19.56 7.25 6.77
N ASP A 107 -19.09 7.55 5.55
CA ASP A 107 -19.31 6.69 4.39
C ASP A 107 -18.73 5.28 4.58
N SER A 108 -17.74 5.15 5.46
CA SER A 108 -17.14 3.87 5.84
C SER A 108 -17.54 3.40 7.26
N ARG A 109 -18.69 3.86 7.79
CA ARG A 109 -19.09 3.58 9.18
C ARG A 109 -19.14 2.11 9.57
N PHE A 110 -19.30 1.21 8.61
CA PHE A 110 -19.36 -0.24 8.83
C PHE A 110 -18.12 -0.97 8.30
N VAL A 111 -16.97 -0.26 8.13
CA VAL A 111 -15.69 -0.79 7.66
C VAL A 111 -14.68 -0.69 8.80
N THR A 112 -14.21 -1.83 9.31
CA THR A 112 -13.11 -1.92 10.28
C THR A 112 -12.30 -3.19 10.06
N GLY A 113 -11.02 -3.18 10.36
CA GLY A 113 -10.09 -4.29 10.11
C GLY A 113 -9.70 -4.46 8.64
N GLU A 114 -10.19 -3.60 7.75
CA GLU A 114 -9.90 -3.65 6.32
C GLU A 114 -8.56 -2.97 6.00
N ILE A 115 -7.86 -3.50 5.00
CA ILE A 115 -6.65 -2.89 4.46
C ILE A 115 -6.82 -2.75 2.96
N LEU A 116 -7.11 -1.51 2.53
CA LEU A 116 -7.45 -1.17 1.16
C LEU A 116 -6.18 -1.00 0.30
N ASN A 117 -6.11 -1.71 -0.81
CA ASN A 117 -5.04 -1.52 -1.78
C ASN A 117 -5.31 -0.27 -2.65
N ILE A 118 -4.32 0.59 -2.79
CA ILE A 118 -4.31 1.74 -3.71
C ILE A 118 -3.07 1.58 -4.59
N ASP A 119 -3.12 0.62 -5.50
CA ASP A 119 -1.93 0.08 -6.14
C ASP A 119 -2.10 -0.23 -7.63
N GLY A 120 -3.21 0.18 -8.23
CA GLY A 120 -3.50 -0.10 -9.64
C GLY A 120 -3.61 -1.59 -9.98
N GLY A 121 -3.89 -2.43 -8.98
CA GLY A 121 -3.98 -3.88 -9.16
C GLY A 121 -2.63 -4.60 -9.09
N LEU A 122 -1.62 -3.98 -8.49
CA LEU A 122 -0.31 -4.61 -8.25
C LEU A 122 -0.44 -5.89 -7.41
N VAL A 123 -1.28 -5.86 -6.39
CA VAL A 123 -1.63 -7.00 -5.53
C VAL A 123 -3.03 -7.49 -5.90
N ALA A 124 -3.19 -7.94 -7.15
CA ALA A 124 -4.46 -8.46 -7.60
C ALA A 124 -4.76 -9.80 -6.92
N LYS A 125 -6.00 -9.93 -6.47
CA LYS A 125 -6.57 -11.23 -6.07
C LYS A 125 -7.12 -11.89 -7.33
N LEU A 126 -6.24 -12.56 -8.08
CA LEU A 126 -6.62 -13.36 -9.23
C LEU A 126 -6.89 -14.78 -8.81
#